data_9e58c10b3407223629e90adab1ae4815
#
_entry.id   9e58c10b3407223629e90adab1ae4815
#
_cell.length_a   1.000
_cell.length_b   1.000
_cell.length_c   1.000
_cell.angle_alpha   90.00
_cell.angle_beta   90.00
_cell.angle_gamma   90.00
#
_symmetry.space_group_name_H-M   'P 1'
#
loop_
_entity.id
_entity.type
_entity.pdbx_description
1 polymer ?
#
loop_
_entity_poly.entity_id
_entity_poly.type
_entity_poly.pdbx_seq_one_letter_code
_entity_poly.pdbx_strand_id
1 'polypeptide(L)'
;MKYLPKIQQLKTFQEVIRRGSIRAAARALNQSQPAISRAIKELEHTLNTQLIVRGAKGMMLTETGSAFAARSQLILEELQRAADEIEQISQYSQGSVSVGFSSLIALTVFPRAADTFKSQFPQANIHAKEAQLSTLLPALREGRLDFAIGTLTAETTPIDLVREPLFESPFCIIAHRDNPFAQAKSLEELKHAKWLIPETDMGYYQQLESAMGNFYHQLSQSPIRTDSVVCGLSLVQQAQYLTIVARAMRAPLGLENTLCSLPIDDLPTAQYCVFYSQKSPLTLTARRFLDLLRWECQNYVWE
;
A
#
# COMPACT_ATOMS: atom_id res chain seq x y z
N MET A 1 -41.05 -2.84 0.87
CA MET A 1 -39.72 -2.50 0.36
C MET A 1 -38.97 -1.80 1.47
N LYS A 2 -37.75 -2.27 1.85
CA LYS A 2 -36.87 -1.48 2.70
C LYS A 2 -36.38 -0.28 1.86
N TYR A 3 -36.61 0.93 2.33
CA TYR A 3 -36.06 2.12 1.68
C TYR A 3 -34.52 2.05 1.73
N LEU A 4 -33.87 2.30 0.60
CA LEU A 4 -32.41 2.39 0.54
C LEU A 4 -31.96 3.82 0.90
N PRO A 5 -30.80 3.98 1.52
CA PRO A 5 -30.17 5.27 1.73
C PRO A 5 -29.94 6.02 0.42
N LYS A 6 -30.05 7.35 0.45
CA LYS A 6 -29.74 8.20 -0.70
C LYS A 6 -28.23 8.39 -0.80
N ILE A 7 -27.69 8.50 -2.01
CA ILE A 7 -26.26 8.74 -2.26
C ILE A 7 -25.74 9.96 -1.50
N GLN A 8 -26.53 11.02 -1.42
CA GLN A 8 -26.17 12.22 -0.67
C GLN A 8 -26.01 11.97 0.83
N GLN A 9 -26.80 11.06 1.41
CA GLN A 9 -26.66 10.66 2.82
C GLN A 9 -25.38 9.87 3.03
N LEU A 10 -24.98 8.99 2.07
CA LEU A 10 -23.71 8.27 2.12
C LEU A 10 -22.53 9.25 2.07
N LYS A 11 -22.55 10.22 1.13
CA LYS A 11 -21.51 11.27 1.04
C LYS A 11 -21.39 12.06 2.33
N THR A 12 -22.53 12.47 2.90
CA THR A 12 -22.57 13.21 4.18
C THR A 12 -22.00 12.39 5.33
N PHE A 13 -22.35 11.12 5.42
CA PHE A 13 -21.87 10.21 6.46
C PHE A 13 -20.35 10.00 6.35
N GLN A 14 -19.83 9.74 5.16
CA GLN A 14 -18.39 9.58 4.92
C GLN A 14 -17.61 10.86 5.27
N GLU A 15 -18.13 12.03 4.91
CA GLU A 15 -17.47 13.30 5.24
C GLU A 15 -17.46 13.57 6.76
N VAL A 16 -18.55 13.19 7.47
CA VAL A 16 -18.60 13.30 8.92
C VAL A 16 -17.57 12.40 9.59
N ILE A 17 -17.39 11.17 9.11
CA ILE A 17 -16.35 10.24 9.60
C ILE A 17 -14.95 10.83 9.33
N ARG A 18 -14.70 11.25 8.12
CA ARG A 18 -13.40 11.79 7.69
C ARG A 18 -12.96 13.01 8.51
N ARG A 19 -13.91 13.86 8.88
CA ARG A 19 -13.66 15.10 9.64
C ARG A 19 -13.76 14.95 11.14
N GLY A 20 -14.30 13.83 11.63
CA GLY A 20 -14.48 13.59 13.06
C GLY A 20 -15.51 14.49 13.75
N SER A 21 -16.20 15.38 13.00
CA SER A 21 -17.21 16.26 13.57
C SER A 21 -18.24 16.76 12.54
N ILE A 22 -19.50 16.89 12.97
CA ILE A 22 -20.60 17.44 12.16
C ILE A 22 -20.29 18.88 11.70
N ARG A 23 -19.69 19.70 12.56
CA ARG A 23 -19.35 21.10 12.25
C ARG A 23 -18.26 21.16 11.14
N ALA A 24 -17.26 20.31 11.21
CA ALA A 24 -16.20 20.29 10.21
C ALA A 24 -16.70 19.74 8.87
N ALA A 25 -17.56 18.70 8.88
CA ALA A 25 -18.23 18.17 7.70
C ALA A 25 -19.15 19.21 7.05
N ALA A 26 -19.92 19.96 7.83
CA ALA A 26 -20.79 21.03 7.34
C ALA A 26 -20.00 22.08 6.56
N ARG A 27 -18.85 22.55 7.09
CA ARG A 27 -17.96 23.47 6.39
C ARG A 27 -17.42 22.88 5.08
N ALA A 28 -16.98 21.62 5.12
CA ALA A 28 -16.40 20.96 3.96
C ALA A 28 -17.41 20.73 2.82
N LEU A 29 -18.68 20.49 3.18
CA LEU A 29 -19.76 20.29 2.22
C LEU A 29 -20.52 21.58 1.85
N ASN A 30 -20.09 22.74 2.35
CA ASN A 30 -20.80 24.02 2.19
C ASN A 30 -22.29 23.93 2.60
N GLN A 31 -22.59 23.24 3.69
CA GLN A 31 -23.93 23.04 4.22
C GLN A 31 -24.03 23.55 5.66
N SER A 32 -25.27 23.75 6.13
CA SER A 32 -25.49 24.10 7.54
C SER A 32 -25.33 22.88 8.45
N GLN A 33 -24.87 23.11 9.69
CA GLN A 33 -24.76 22.04 10.69
C GLN A 33 -26.09 21.31 10.96
N PRO A 34 -27.25 21.99 11.05
CA PRO A 34 -28.55 21.33 11.14
C PRO A 34 -28.86 20.42 9.95
N ALA A 35 -28.47 20.79 8.72
CA ALA A 35 -28.69 19.96 7.54
C ALA A 35 -27.89 18.65 7.61
N ILE A 36 -26.61 18.71 7.98
CA ILE A 36 -25.77 17.51 8.19
C ILE A 36 -26.36 16.64 9.29
N SER A 37 -26.74 17.22 10.44
CA SER A 37 -27.35 16.46 11.55
C SER A 37 -28.65 15.77 11.13
N ARG A 38 -29.48 16.43 10.33
CA ARG A 38 -30.72 15.84 9.80
C ARG A 38 -30.42 14.70 8.84
N ALA A 39 -29.48 14.87 7.92
CA ALA A 39 -29.10 13.84 6.96
C ALA A 39 -28.59 12.56 7.66
N ILE A 40 -27.78 12.70 8.72
CA ILE A 40 -27.34 11.55 9.53
C ILE A 40 -28.52 10.87 10.22
N LYS A 41 -29.40 11.63 10.88
CA LYS A 41 -30.60 11.07 11.55
C LYS A 41 -31.53 10.33 10.58
N GLU A 42 -31.76 10.90 9.40
CA GLU A 42 -32.55 10.27 8.35
C GLU A 42 -31.90 8.96 7.86
N LEU A 43 -30.56 8.94 7.71
CA LEU A 43 -29.80 7.73 7.35
C LEU A 43 -29.98 6.64 8.44
N GLU A 44 -29.77 6.99 9.70
CA GLU A 44 -29.94 6.09 10.85
C GLU A 44 -31.39 5.57 10.95
N HIS A 45 -32.37 6.43 10.72
CA HIS A 45 -33.78 6.05 10.66
C HIS A 45 -34.07 5.08 9.50
N THR A 46 -33.50 5.35 8.29
CA THR A 46 -33.66 4.47 7.12
C THR A 46 -33.09 3.07 7.38
N LEU A 47 -31.96 3.00 8.09
CA LEU A 47 -31.29 1.75 8.44
C LEU A 47 -31.82 1.13 9.75
N ASN A 48 -32.67 1.84 10.46
CA ASN A 48 -33.19 1.46 11.78
C ASN A 48 -32.10 1.09 12.79
N THR A 49 -30.98 1.83 12.76
CA THR A 49 -29.85 1.63 13.68
C THR A 49 -29.05 2.92 13.85
N GLN A 50 -28.39 3.05 14.99
CA GLN A 50 -27.47 4.13 15.25
C GLN A 50 -26.09 3.80 14.63
N LEU A 51 -25.56 4.75 13.84
CA LEU A 51 -24.25 4.63 13.19
C LEU A 51 -23.16 5.40 13.94
N ILE A 52 -23.56 6.49 14.62
CA ILE A 52 -22.64 7.41 15.27
C ILE A 52 -23.10 7.67 16.70
N VAL A 53 -22.15 7.67 17.64
CA VAL A 53 -22.34 8.03 19.05
C VAL A 53 -21.39 9.15 19.44
N ARG A 54 -21.80 9.95 20.42
CA ARG A 54 -20.92 10.95 21.04
C ARG A 54 -20.18 10.30 22.20
N GLY A 55 -18.87 10.22 22.10
CA GLY A 55 -18.00 9.77 23.17
C GLY A 55 -17.21 10.93 23.80
N ALA A 56 -16.44 10.64 24.84
CA ALA A 56 -15.61 11.62 25.56
C ALA A 56 -14.54 12.28 24.64
N LYS A 57 -14.11 11.62 23.59
CA LYS A 57 -13.11 12.08 22.61
C LYS A 57 -13.72 12.63 21.31
N GLY A 58 -15.04 12.87 21.24
CA GLY A 58 -15.74 13.34 20.05
C GLY A 58 -16.72 12.31 19.48
N MET A 59 -16.90 12.34 18.15
CA MET A 59 -17.79 11.41 17.46
C MET A 59 -17.08 10.07 17.23
N MET A 60 -17.79 8.98 17.53
CA MET A 60 -17.30 7.62 17.36
C MET A 60 -18.32 6.80 16.54
N LEU A 61 -17.83 5.88 15.72
CA LEU A 61 -18.68 4.92 15.04
C LEU A 61 -19.14 3.82 16.02
N THR A 62 -20.38 3.38 15.86
CA THR A 62 -20.85 2.13 16.44
C THR A 62 -20.27 0.95 15.64
N GLU A 63 -20.45 -0.28 16.09
CA GLU A 63 -20.11 -1.47 15.33
C GLU A 63 -20.85 -1.50 13.97
N THR A 64 -22.17 -1.22 13.99
CA THR A 64 -22.99 -1.10 12.78
C THR A 64 -22.54 0.08 11.92
N GLY A 65 -22.12 1.19 12.55
CA GLY A 65 -21.53 2.35 11.87
C GLY A 65 -20.25 2.02 11.14
N SER A 66 -19.35 1.26 11.76
CA SER A 66 -18.08 0.82 11.15
C SER A 66 -18.33 -0.11 9.97
N ALA A 67 -19.22 -1.09 10.12
CA ALA A 67 -19.60 -1.99 9.03
C ALA A 67 -20.25 -1.24 7.86
N PHE A 68 -21.12 -0.28 8.16
CA PHE A 68 -21.78 0.53 7.13
C PHE A 68 -20.81 1.52 6.46
N ALA A 69 -19.85 2.07 7.21
CA ALA A 69 -18.82 2.98 6.66
C ALA A 69 -18.02 2.31 5.54
N ALA A 70 -17.52 1.10 5.76
CA ALA A 70 -16.78 0.36 4.76
C ALA A 70 -17.61 0.10 3.49
N ARG A 71 -18.89 -0.28 3.65
CA ARG A 71 -19.78 -0.56 2.52
C ARG A 71 -20.20 0.69 1.76
N SER A 72 -20.52 1.77 2.47
CA SER A 72 -20.91 3.03 1.84
C SER A 72 -19.76 3.70 1.10
N GLN A 73 -18.52 3.56 1.59
CA GLN A 73 -17.33 4.01 0.86
C GLN A 73 -17.19 3.28 -0.47
N LEU A 74 -17.27 1.94 -0.46
CA LEU A 74 -17.18 1.13 -1.66
C LEU A 74 -18.26 1.50 -2.70
N ILE A 75 -19.51 1.74 -2.26
CA ILE A 75 -20.58 2.17 -3.17
C ILE A 75 -20.26 3.51 -3.83
N LEU A 76 -19.74 4.48 -3.06
CA LEU A 76 -19.39 5.80 -3.60
C LEU A 76 -18.23 5.74 -4.57
N GLU A 77 -17.20 4.96 -4.26
CA GLU A 77 -16.05 4.74 -5.14
C GLU A 77 -16.46 4.04 -6.44
N GLU A 78 -17.30 3.00 -6.36
CA GLU A 78 -17.77 2.29 -7.54
C GLU A 78 -18.66 3.16 -8.44
N LEU A 79 -19.49 4.04 -7.84
CA LEU A 79 -20.26 5.00 -8.59
C LEU A 79 -19.35 6.03 -9.31
N GLN A 80 -18.28 6.46 -8.64
CA GLN A 80 -17.30 7.36 -9.25
C GLN A 80 -16.58 6.68 -10.42
N ARG A 81 -16.13 5.43 -10.23
CA ARG A 81 -15.49 4.62 -11.29
C ARG A 81 -16.39 4.45 -12.51
N ALA A 82 -17.68 4.15 -12.29
CA ALA A 82 -18.63 4.02 -13.37
C ALA A 82 -18.79 5.34 -14.16
N ALA A 83 -18.81 6.49 -13.47
CA ALA A 83 -18.86 7.79 -14.12
C ALA A 83 -17.57 8.08 -14.92
N ASP A 84 -16.41 7.82 -14.32
CA ASP A 84 -15.10 8.00 -14.96
C ASP A 84 -14.96 7.09 -16.21
N GLU A 85 -15.46 5.86 -16.15
CA GLU A 85 -15.46 4.94 -17.29
C GLU A 85 -16.31 5.44 -18.46
N ILE A 86 -17.49 5.98 -18.18
CA ILE A 86 -18.33 6.60 -19.21
C ILE A 86 -17.65 7.81 -19.84
N GLU A 87 -16.98 8.66 -19.04
CA GLU A 87 -16.19 9.77 -19.56
C GLU A 87 -15.06 9.32 -20.46
N GLN A 88 -14.35 8.23 -20.09
CA GLN A 88 -13.29 7.63 -20.90
C GLN A 88 -13.83 7.10 -22.24
N ILE A 89 -14.95 6.37 -22.23
CA ILE A 89 -15.59 5.86 -23.44
C ILE A 89 -16.01 7.02 -24.36
N SER A 90 -16.47 8.12 -23.79
CA SER A 90 -16.90 9.32 -24.51
C SER A 90 -15.73 10.18 -25.02
N GLN A 91 -14.48 9.78 -24.80
CA GLN A 91 -13.25 10.51 -25.16
C GLN A 91 -13.08 11.91 -24.53
N TYR A 92 -13.89 12.26 -23.54
CA TYR A 92 -13.77 13.55 -22.83
C TYR A 92 -12.72 13.54 -21.71
N SER A 93 -12.33 12.36 -21.21
CA SER A 93 -11.33 12.20 -20.16
C SER A 93 -10.42 11.01 -20.45
N GLN A 94 -9.15 11.10 -20.04
CA GLN A 94 -8.21 9.96 -20.11
C GLN A 94 -8.25 9.11 -18.83
N GLY A 95 -9.13 9.43 -17.90
CA GLY A 95 -9.43 8.68 -16.69
C GLY A 95 -8.40 8.83 -15.58
N SER A 96 -8.56 7.96 -14.57
CA SER A 96 -7.65 7.89 -13.43
C SER A 96 -7.27 6.45 -13.09
N VAL A 97 -6.12 6.27 -12.46
CA VAL A 97 -5.69 5.02 -11.87
C VAL A 97 -5.11 5.28 -10.48
N SER A 98 -5.55 4.48 -9.51
CA SER A 98 -5.05 4.50 -8.13
C SER A 98 -4.32 3.20 -7.85
N VAL A 99 -2.99 3.26 -7.69
CA VAL A 99 -2.14 2.09 -7.51
C VAL A 99 -1.40 2.14 -6.18
N GLY A 100 -1.36 0.99 -5.50
CA GLY A 100 -0.54 0.79 -4.31
C GLY A 100 0.66 -0.11 -4.59
N PHE A 101 1.81 0.14 -3.96
CA PHE A 101 2.98 -0.72 -4.14
C PHE A 101 3.99 -0.59 -3.00
N SER A 102 4.87 -1.58 -2.90
CA SER A 102 6.03 -1.55 -2.01
C SER A 102 7.17 -0.69 -2.58
N SER A 103 8.11 -0.31 -1.74
CA SER A 103 9.28 0.52 -2.11
C SER A 103 10.10 -0.07 -3.26
N LEU A 104 10.15 -1.40 -3.42
CA LEU A 104 10.85 -2.02 -4.53
C LEU A 104 10.28 -1.54 -5.87
N ILE A 105 8.96 -1.55 -6.02
CA ILE A 105 8.28 -1.11 -7.24
C ILE A 105 8.48 0.39 -7.47
N ALA A 106 8.40 1.19 -6.39
CA ALA A 106 8.64 2.64 -6.44
C ALA A 106 10.02 2.99 -7.01
N LEU A 107 11.03 2.24 -6.61
CA LEU A 107 12.44 2.47 -7.00
C LEU A 107 12.79 1.88 -8.37
N THR A 108 12.10 0.86 -8.83
CA THR A 108 12.47 0.10 -10.03
C THR A 108 11.62 0.43 -11.24
N VAL A 109 10.48 -0.22 -11.38
CA VAL A 109 9.67 -0.24 -12.60
C VAL A 109 8.63 0.89 -12.68
N PHE A 110 8.15 1.40 -11.54
CA PHE A 110 7.11 2.42 -11.52
C PHE A 110 7.51 3.72 -12.25
N PRO A 111 8.73 4.27 -12.09
CA PRO A 111 9.10 5.51 -12.76
C PRO A 111 9.00 5.43 -14.29
N ARG A 112 9.48 4.33 -14.89
CA ARG A 112 9.41 4.10 -16.34
C ARG A 112 7.98 3.87 -16.80
N ALA A 113 7.23 3.04 -16.08
CA ALA A 113 5.82 2.78 -16.38
C ALA A 113 4.99 4.08 -16.33
N ALA A 114 5.20 4.91 -15.31
CA ALA A 114 4.51 6.19 -15.17
C ALA A 114 4.85 7.18 -16.29
N ASP A 115 6.12 7.30 -16.66
CA ASP A 115 6.56 8.17 -17.75
C ASP A 115 6.01 7.73 -19.10
N THR A 116 6.12 6.43 -19.42
CA THR A 116 5.55 5.85 -20.64
C THR A 116 4.03 6.03 -20.69
N PHE A 117 3.35 5.79 -19.57
CA PHE A 117 1.90 5.96 -19.50
C PHE A 117 1.50 7.41 -19.71
N LYS A 118 2.17 8.36 -19.05
CA LYS A 118 1.90 9.80 -19.20
C LYS A 118 2.22 10.33 -20.59
N SER A 119 3.19 9.74 -21.30
CA SER A 119 3.44 10.08 -22.70
C SER A 119 2.30 9.69 -23.64
N GLN A 120 1.65 8.56 -23.39
CA GLN A 120 0.50 8.06 -24.15
C GLN A 120 -0.83 8.69 -23.72
N PHE A 121 -0.97 8.98 -22.43
CA PHE A 121 -2.19 9.51 -21.80
C PHE A 121 -1.85 10.74 -20.93
N PRO A 122 -1.53 11.90 -21.53
CA PRO A 122 -1.04 13.08 -20.81
C PRO A 122 -2.01 13.61 -19.74
N GLN A 123 -3.31 13.47 -19.96
CA GLN A 123 -4.37 13.96 -19.06
C GLN A 123 -4.84 12.91 -18.05
N ALA A 124 -4.37 11.64 -18.15
CA ALA A 124 -4.73 10.62 -17.17
C ALA A 124 -4.12 10.94 -15.79
N ASN A 125 -4.91 10.77 -14.73
CA ASN A 125 -4.43 10.94 -13.38
C ASN A 125 -3.87 9.62 -12.84
N ILE A 126 -2.66 9.66 -12.26
CA ILE A 126 -2.06 8.55 -11.54
C ILE A 126 -1.99 8.92 -10.05
N HIS A 127 -2.66 8.14 -9.20
CA HIS A 127 -2.55 8.22 -7.76
C HIS A 127 -1.72 7.04 -7.28
N ALA A 128 -0.47 7.31 -6.90
CA ALA A 128 0.48 6.33 -6.42
C ALA A 128 0.56 6.35 -4.88
N LYS A 129 0.44 5.20 -4.25
CA LYS A 129 0.58 5.04 -2.81
C LYS A 129 1.65 4.00 -2.49
N GLU A 130 2.77 4.45 -1.96
CA GLU A 130 3.75 3.57 -1.36
C GLU A 130 3.32 3.21 0.06
N ALA A 131 3.16 1.92 0.34
CA ALA A 131 2.86 1.41 1.67
C ALA A 131 3.08 -0.11 1.75
N GLN A 132 3.04 -0.63 2.97
CA GLN A 132 2.99 -2.07 3.23
C GLN A 132 1.65 -2.66 2.79
N LEU A 133 1.65 -3.95 2.46
CA LEU A 133 0.48 -4.63 1.91
C LEU A 133 -0.70 -4.65 2.90
N SER A 134 -0.45 -4.70 4.21
CA SER A 134 -1.47 -4.56 5.27
C SER A 134 -2.29 -3.27 5.17
N THR A 135 -1.64 -2.18 4.75
CA THR A 135 -2.29 -0.88 4.50
C THR A 135 -2.98 -0.84 3.13
N LEU A 136 -2.41 -1.53 2.12
CA LEU A 136 -2.93 -1.52 0.76
C LEU A 136 -4.15 -2.42 0.58
N LEU A 137 -4.20 -3.59 1.24
CA LEU A 137 -5.32 -4.53 1.12
C LEU A 137 -6.68 -3.95 1.59
N PRO A 138 -6.78 -3.26 2.72
CA PRO A 138 -8.00 -2.53 3.08
C PRO A 138 -8.40 -1.49 2.03
N ALA A 139 -7.43 -0.75 1.49
CA ALA A 139 -7.70 0.27 0.47
C ALA A 139 -8.23 -0.34 -0.85
N LEU A 140 -7.77 -1.54 -1.23
CA LEU A 140 -8.34 -2.32 -2.35
C LEU A 140 -9.79 -2.72 -2.08
N ARG A 141 -10.08 -3.23 -0.87
CA ARG A 141 -11.44 -3.65 -0.48
C ARG A 141 -12.43 -2.51 -0.44
N GLU A 142 -11.95 -1.33 -0.08
CA GLU A 142 -12.74 -0.10 -0.02
C GLU A 142 -12.85 0.61 -1.37
N GLY A 143 -12.23 0.07 -2.43
CA GLY A 143 -12.24 0.67 -3.76
C GLY A 143 -11.36 1.93 -3.91
N ARG A 144 -10.55 2.27 -2.90
CA ARG A 144 -9.63 3.42 -2.95
C ARG A 144 -8.39 3.17 -3.80
N LEU A 145 -8.09 1.91 -4.08
CA LEU A 145 -7.06 1.48 -5.04
C LEU A 145 -7.69 0.58 -6.09
N ASP A 146 -7.23 0.68 -7.31
CA ASP A 146 -7.58 -0.22 -8.40
C ASP A 146 -6.83 -1.54 -8.26
N PHE A 147 -5.53 -1.46 -8.02
CA PHE A 147 -4.69 -2.63 -7.76
C PHE A 147 -3.52 -2.28 -6.84
N ALA A 148 -2.90 -3.30 -6.29
CA ALA A 148 -1.68 -3.16 -5.49
C ALA A 148 -0.63 -4.20 -5.89
N ILE A 149 0.66 -3.85 -5.74
CA ILE A 149 1.79 -4.76 -5.99
C ILE A 149 2.61 -4.90 -4.72
N GLY A 150 2.80 -6.14 -4.29
CA GLY A 150 3.57 -6.44 -3.07
C GLY A 150 3.78 -7.93 -2.88
N THR A 151 4.29 -8.30 -1.72
CA THR A 151 4.57 -9.69 -1.36
C THR A 151 3.57 -10.20 -0.34
N LEU A 152 3.03 -11.39 -0.56
CA LEU A 152 2.16 -12.08 0.37
C LEU A 152 2.37 -13.59 0.24
N THR A 153 2.41 -14.31 1.35
CA THR A 153 2.49 -15.76 1.31
C THR A 153 1.18 -16.37 0.80
N ALA A 154 1.25 -17.55 0.20
CA ALA A 154 0.06 -18.23 -0.32
C ALA A 154 -0.99 -18.48 0.77
N GLU A 155 -0.52 -18.78 2.00
CA GLU A 155 -1.36 -19.11 3.15
C GLU A 155 -2.18 -17.92 3.67
N THR A 156 -1.72 -16.70 3.40
CA THR A 156 -2.35 -15.46 3.90
C THR A 156 -3.14 -14.71 2.82
N THR A 157 -3.24 -15.26 1.60
CA THR A 157 -3.95 -14.59 0.50
C THR A 157 -5.45 -14.46 0.82
N PRO A 158 -5.99 -13.24 0.85
CA PRO A 158 -7.42 -13.02 1.10
C PRO A 158 -8.29 -13.59 -0.01
N ILE A 159 -9.36 -14.30 0.34
CA ILE A 159 -10.27 -14.98 -0.59
C ILE A 159 -11.02 -13.99 -1.51
N ASP A 160 -11.18 -12.75 -1.07
CA ASP A 160 -11.93 -11.68 -1.75
C ASP A 160 -11.12 -10.90 -2.79
N LEU A 161 -9.84 -11.23 -2.95
CA LEU A 161 -8.93 -10.60 -3.90
C LEU A 161 -8.41 -11.60 -4.93
N VAL A 162 -8.18 -11.12 -6.14
CA VAL A 162 -7.38 -11.82 -7.14
C VAL A 162 -5.91 -11.60 -6.80
N ARG A 163 -5.11 -12.65 -6.89
CA ARG A 163 -3.65 -12.63 -6.77
C ARG A 163 -3.04 -13.20 -8.05
N GLU A 164 -2.18 -12.44 -8.69
CA GLU A 164 -1.44 -12.88 -9.87
C GLU A 164 0.06 -12.69 -9.64
N PRO A 165 0.90 -13.74 -9.80
CA PRO A 165 2.34 -13.60 -9.72
C PRO A 165 2.87 -12.66 -10.83
N LEU A 166 3.86 -11.82 -10.48
CA LEU A 166 4.53 -10.91 -11.43
C LEU A 166 5.99 -11.28 -11.66
N PHE A 167 6.76 -11.39 -10.58
CA PHE A 167 8.20 -11.71 -10.62
C PHE A 167 8.67 -12.19 -9.25
N GLU A 168 9.92 -12.66 -9.21
CA GLU A 168 10.63 -13.00 -8.00
C GLU A 168 11.87 -12.11 -7.85
N SER A 169 12.21 -11.75 -6.61
CA SER A 169 13.43 -11.00 -6.32
C SER A 169 14.11 -11.59 -5.08
N PRO A 170 15.39 -11.98 -5.17
CA PRO A 170 16.15 -12.45 -4.03
C PRO A 170 16.44 -11.30 -3.06
N PHE A 171 16.66 -11.63 -1.79
CA PHE A 171 17.16 -10.67 -0.82
C PHE A 171 18.68 -10.64 -0.77
N CYS A 172 19.20 -9.54 -0.27
CA CYS A 172 20.60 -9.41 0.10
C CYS A 172 20.74 -8.56 1.37
N ILE A 173 21.83 -8.79 2.09
CA ILE A 173 22.27 -7.91 3.18
C ILE A 173 23.11 -6.81 2.55
N ILE A 174 22.80 -5.56 2.90
CA ILE A 174 23.58 -4.41 2.46
C ILE A 174 24.28 -3.74 3.64
N ALA A 175 25.46 -3.18 3.35
CA ALA A 175 26.28 -2.40 4.27
C ALA A 175 26.93 -1.22 3.54
N HIS A 176 27.41 -0.23 4.29
CA HIS A 176 28.37 0.74 3.76
C HIS A 176 29.67 0.01 3.36
N ARG A 177 30.34 0.40 2.28
CA ARG A 177 31.57 -0.25 1.81
C ARG A 177 32.70 -0.27 2.85
N ASP A 178 32.77 0.78 3.68
CA ASP A 178 33.75 0.88 4.77
C ASP A 178 33.29 0.22 6.08
N ASN A 179 32.17 -0.49 6.05
CA ASN A 179 31.70 -1.23 7.23
C ASN A 179 32.67 -2.39 7.52
N PRO A 180 33.09 -2.59 8.78
CA PRO A 180 33.99 -3.68 9.16
C PRO A 180 33.50 -5.07 8.74
N PHE A 181 32.19 -5.23 8.58
CA PHE A 181 31.53 -6.50 8.24
C PHE A 181 31.22 -6.61 6.72
N ALA A 182 31.63 -5.66 5.87
CA ALA A 182 31.27 -5.64 4.46
C ALA A 182 31.74 -6.87 3.66
N GLN A 183 32.72 -7.62 4.18
CA GLN A 183 33.27 -8.83 3.56
C GLN A 183 32.84 -10.13 4.28
N ALA A 184 31.92 -10.05 5.25
CA ALA A 184 31.44 -11.22 5.96
C ALA A 184 30.72 -12.19 5.00
N LYS A 185 30.96 -13.48 5.19
CA LYS A 185 30.45 -14.57 4.32
C LYS A 185 29.38 -15.41 4.99
N SER A 186 29.10 -15.15 6.27
CA SER A 186 28.11 -15.89 7.04
C SER A 186 27.38 -14.97 8.01
N LEU A 187 26.16 -15.34 8.41
CA LEU A 187 25.41 -14.64 9.45
C LEU A 187 26.12 -14.68 10.79
N GLU A 188 26.89 -15.76 11.09
CA GLU A 188 27.63 -15.92 12.34
C GLU A 188 28.63 -14.77 12.57
N GLU A 189 29.31 -14.32 11.51
CA GLU A 189 30.26 -13.21 11.56
C GLU A 189 29.58 -11.86 11.85
N LEU A 190 28.26 -11.77 11.68
CA LEU A 190 27.49 -10.53 11.79
C LEU A 190 26.83 -10.30 13.16
N LYS A 191 27.03 -11.19 14.13
CA LYS A 191 26.40 -11.11 15.47
C LYS A 191 26.76 -9.84 16.24
N HIS A 192 27.93 -9.25 15.97
CA HIS A 192 28.40 -8.01 16.60
C HIS A 192 28.13 -6.75 15.77
N ALA A 193 27.56 -6.89 14.58
CA ALA A 193 27.20 -5.76 13.73
C ALA A 193 25.98 -5.00 14.28
N LYS A 194 25.84 -3.76 13.88
CA LYS A 194 24.63 -2.97 14.13
C LYS A 194 23.58 -3.34 13.09
N TRP A 195 22.41 -3.73 13.52
CA TRP A 195 21.33 -4.16 12.62
C TRP A 195 20.15 -3.23 12.62
N LEU A 196 19.65 -3.01 11.43
CA LEU A 196 18.32 -2.49 11.17
C LEU A 196 17.50 -3.61 10.54
N ILE A 197 16.33 -3.89 11.13
CA ILE A 197 15.40 -4.90 10.65
C ILE A 197 14.19 -4.19 10.07
N PRO A 198 13.84 -4.44 8.79
CA PRO A 198 12.60 -3.92 8.23
C PRO A 198 11.40 -4.43 9.03
N GLU A 199 10.58 -3.52 9.54
CA GLU A 199 9.36 -3.87 10.26
C GLU A 199 8.23 -4.05 9.25
N THR A 200 7.66 -5.25 9.22
CA THR A 200 6.50 -5.55 8.40
C THR A 200 5.56 -6.46 9.16
N ASP A 201 4.29 -6.28 8.93
CA ASP A 201 3.22 -6.96 9.64
C ASP A 201 2.54 -8.08 8.82
N MET A 202 2.96 -8.29 7.57
CA MET A 202 2.38 -9.31 6.68
C MET A 202 3.40 -9.90 5.70
N GLY A 203 3.16 -11.15 5.33
CA GLY A 203 3.75 -11.77 4.16
C GLY A 203 5.19 -12.22 4.33
N TYR A 204 5.95 -11.96 3.32
CA TYR A 204 7.26 -12.50 3.05
C TYR A 204 8.31 -12.29 4.16
N TYR A 205 8.32 -11.15 4.84
CA TYR A 205 9.25 -10.90 5.94
C TYR A 205 9.03 -11.82 7.13
N GLN A 206 7.86 -12.41 7.26
CA GLN A 206 7.62 -13.46 8.24
C GLN A 206 8.43 -14.73 7.92
N GLN A 207 8.63 -15.06 6.64
CA GLN A 207 9.53 -16.15 6.23
C GLN A 207 10.99 -15.76 6.43
N LEU A 208 11.37 -14.51 6.17
CA LEU A 208 12.69 -14.00 6.47
C LEU A 208 12.93 -14.00 7.98
N GLU A 209 11.97 -13.59 8.78
CA GLU A 209 12.04 -13.63 10.24
C GLU A 209 12.16 -15.07 10.76
N SER A 210 11.49 -16.04 10.13
CA SER A 210 11.63 -17.47 10.43
C SER A 210 13.01 -18.00 10.03
N ALA A 211 13.52 -17.61 8.87
CA ALA A 211 14.86 -18.01 8.41
C ALA A 211 15.97 -17.39 9.26
N MET A 212 15.77 -16.16 9.74
CA MET A 212 16.75 -15.41 10.52
C MET A 212 16.42 -15.31 12.03
N GLY A 213 15.31 -15.84 12.48
CA GLY A 213 14.81 -15.63 13.83
C GLY A 213 15.79 -16.02 14.94
N ASN A 214 16.46 -17.15 14.80
CA ASN A 214 17.51 -17.57 15.75
C ASN A 214 18.72 -16.64 15.73
N PHE A 215 19.06 -16.07 14.58
CA PHE A 215 20.16 -15.13 14.44
C PHE A 215 19.85 -13.80 15.16
N TYR A 216 18.65 -13.25 15.01
CA TYR A 216 18.29 -12.00 15.67
C TYR A 216 18.34 -12.08 17.20
N HIS A 217 18.07 -13.25 17.79
CA HIS A 217 18.21 -13.47 19.24
C HIS A 217 19.66 -13.55 19.71
N GLN A 218 20.60 -13.71 18.79
CA GLN A 218 22.04 -13.81 19.10
C GLN A 218 22.81 -12.51 18.89
N LEU A 219 22.12 -11.43 18.48
CA LEU A 219 22.74 -10.13 18.27
C LEU A 219 23.24 -9.54 19.57
N SER A 220 24.45 -8.99 19.55
CA SER A 220 25.06 -8.32 20.72
C SER A 220 24.36 -7.04 21.13
N GLN A 221 23.61 -6.44 20.22
CA GLN A 221 22.84 -5.20 20.43
C GLN A 221 21.43 -5.37 19.85
N SER A 222 20.44 -4.81 20.52
CA SER A 222 19.07 -4.78 20.00
C SER A 222 19.01 -4.03 18.68
N PRO A 223 18.38 -4.62 17.63
CA PRO A 223 18.29 -3.97 16.33
C PRO A 223 17.34 -2.77 16.36
N ILE A 224 17.56 -1.81 15.48
CA ILE A 224 16.55 -0.80 15.14
C ILE A 224 15.50 -1.46 14.24
N ARG A 225 14.22 -1.17 14.47
CA ARG A 225 13.11 -1.60 13.60
C ARG A 225 12.45 -0.39 12.97
N THR A 226 12.20 -0.45 11.66
CA THR A 226 11.50 0.60 10.91
C THR A 226 10.83 0.04 9.66
N ASP A 227 9.69 0.61 9.29
CA ASP A 227 9.00 0.37 8.02
C ASP A 227 9.47 1.33 6.91
N SER A 228 10.29 2.33 7.26
CA SER A 228 10.79 3.34 6.33
C SER A 228 12.08 2.89 5.64
N VAL A 229 12.01 2.62 4.34
CA VAL A 229 13.19 2.32 3.51
C VAL A 229 14.17 3.50 3.51
N VAL A 230 13.68 4.73 3.46
CA VAL A 230 14.55 5.94 3.48
C VAL A 230 15.32 6.03 4.79
N CYS A 231 14.67 5.82 5.94
CA CYS A 231 15.33 5.78 7.24
C CYS A 231 16.37 4.66 7.28
N GLY A 232 16.01 3.47 6.79
CA GLY A 232 16.89 2.32 6.74
C GLY A 232 18.17 2.60 5.93
N LEU A 233 18.04 3.09 4.72
CA LEU A 233 19.17 3.44 3.86
C LEU A 233 20.06 4.53 4.46
N SER A 234 19.46 5.53 5.11
CA SER A 234 20.23 6.59 5.80
C SER A 234 21.06 6.03 6.96
N LEU A 235 20.52 5.09 7.73
CA LEU A 235 21.24 4.44 8.82
C LEU A 235 22.39 3.56 8.31
N VAL A 236 22.18 2.84 7.21
CA VAL A 236 23.25 2.07 6.57
C VAL A 236 24.37 2.99 6.08
N GLN A 237 24.00 4.07 5.40
CA GLN A 237 24.94 4.99 4.76
C GLN A 237 25.73 5.83 5.78
N GLN A 238 25.08 6.32 6.85
CA GLN A 238 25.65 7.32 7.75
C GLN A 238 26.07 6.77 9.12
N ALA A 239 25.53 5.62 9.53
CA ALA A 239 25.70 5.08 10.87
C ALA A 239 26.20 3.63 10.93
N GLN A 240 26.62 3.08 9.79
CA GLN A 240 27.24 1.75 9.67
C GLN A 240 26.32 0.59 10.11
N TYR A 241 24.99 0.74 9.91
CA TYR A 241 24.05 -0.36 10.11
C TYR A 241 24.07 -1.33 8.92
N LEU A 242 23.71 -2.57 9.18
CA LEU A 242 23.37 -3.54 8.15
C LEU A 242 21.85 -3.65 8.06
N THR A 243 21.34 -3.94 6.88
CA THR A 243 19.92 -4.26 6.68
C THR A 243 19.73 -5.23 5.54
N ILE A 244 18.52 -5.79 5.45
CA ILE A 244 18.10 -6.69 4.39
C ILE A 244 17.17 -5.94 3.45
N VAL A 245 17.44 -6.02 2.16
CA VAL A 245 16.62 -5.44 1.11
C VAL A 245 16.45 -6.42 -0.06
N ALA A 246 15.45 -6.23 -0.90
CA ALA A 246 15.41 -6.90 -2.20
C ALA A 246 16.62 -6.47 -3.03
N ARG A 247 17.33 -7.43 -3.61
CA ARG A 247 18.61 -7.19 -4.33
C ARG A 247 18.46 -6.15 -5.42
N ALA A 248 17.36 -6.17 -6.15
CA ALA A 248 17.05 -5.23 -7.21
C ALA A 248 16.88 -3.76 -6.77
N MET A 249 16.78 -3.47 -5.46
CA MET A 249 16.72 -2.08 -4.96
C MET A 249 18.08 -1.37 -5.05
N ARG A 250 19.18 -2.07 -5.23
CA ARG A 250 20.53 -1.49 -5.20
C ARG A 250 20.81 -0.55 -6.35
N ALA A 251 20.57 -1.02 -7.57
CA ALA A 251 20.89 -0.28 -8.79
C ALA A 251 20.15 1.07 -8.90
N PRO A 252 18.81 1.16 -8.68
CA PRO A 252 18.08 2.42 -8.82
C PRO A 252 18.50 3.50 -7.83
N LEU A 253 19.05 3.12 -6.67
CA LEU A 253 19.45 4.07 -5.65
C LEU A 253 20.72 4.85 -6.00
N GLY A 254 21.48 4.43 -7.03
CA GLY A 254 22.76 5.08 -7.39
C GLY A 254 23.81 5.04 -6.27
N LEU A 255 23.63 4.18 -5.28
CA LEU A 255 24.48 4.08 -4.08
C LEU A 255 25.58 3.01 -4.23
N GLU A 256 25.82 2.50 -5.42
CA GLU A 256 26.80 1.45 -5.69
C GLU A 256 28.22 1.82 -5.27
N ASN A 257 28.56 3.11 -5.28
CA ASN A 257 29.84 3.60 -4.82
C ASN A 257 29.99 3.62 -3.29
N THR A 258 28.89 3.67 -2.55
CA THR A 258 28.86 3.78 -1.07
C THR A 258 28.38 2.53 -0.38
N LEU A 259 27.46 1.80 -0.99
CA LEU A 259 26.89 0.57 -0.45
C LEU A 259 27.39 -0.67 -1.21
N CYS A 260 27.47 -1.78 -0.49
CA CYS A 260 27.75 -3.10 -1.07
C CYS A 260 26.76 -4.14 -0.54
N SER A 261 26.56 -5.22 -1.31
CA SER A 261 25.94 -6.44 -0.77
C SER A 261 27.02 -7.30 -0.14
N LEU A 262 26.70 -7.94 0.97
CA LEU A 262 27.53 -8.97 1.52
C LEU A 262 27.43 -10.26 0.68
N PRO A 263 28.52 -11.03 0.57
CA PRO A 263 28.53 -12.29 -0.18
C PRO A 263 27.92 -13.44 0.64
N ILE A 264 26.62 -13.29 0.95
CA ILE A 264 25.81 -14.27 1.71
C ILE A 264 24.62 -14.64 0.82
N ASP A 265 24.61 -15.89 0.32
CA ASP A 265 23.67 -16.34 -0.69
C ASP A 265 22.46 -17.10 -0.15
N ASP A 266 22.50 -17.55 1.11
CA ASP A 266 21.43 -18.35 1.74
C ASP A 266 20.22 -17.52 2.24
N LEU A 267 19.90 -16.44 1.52
CA LEU A 267 18.74 -15.62 1.83
C LEU A 267 17.55 -16.00 0.94
N PRO A 268 16.34 -15.94 1.48
CA PRO A 268 15.16 -16.33 0.72
C PRO A 268 14.88 -15.39 -0.49
N THR A 269 14.00 -15.84 -1.38
CA THR A 269 13.50 -15.08 -2.54
C THR A 269 12.04 -14.69 -2.33
N ALA A 270 11.70 -13.45 -2.58
CA ALA A 270 10.34 -12.95 -2.50
C ALA A 270 9.59 -13.11 -3.82
N GLN A 271 8.37 -13.64 -3.76
CA GLN A 271 7.43 -13.59 -4.88
C GLN A 271 6.57 -12.33 -4.77
N TYR A 272 6.66 -11.46 -5.78
CA TYR A 272 5.83 -10.27 -5.92
C TYR A 272 4.61 -10.58 -6.76
N CYS A 273 3.45 -10.13 -6.29
CA CYS A 273 2.17 -10.36 -6.93
C CYS A 273 1.42 -9.04 -7.09
N VAL A 274 0.56 -8.98 -8.11
CA VAL A 274 -0.49 -7.97 -8.19
C VAL A 274 -1.75 -8.49 -7.48
N PHE A 275 -2.43 -7.57 -6.81
CA PHE A 275 -3.69 -7.80 -6.09
C PHE A 275 -4.73 -6.81 -6.56
N TYR A 276 -5.94 -7.27 -6.84
CA TYR A 276 -7.09 -6.42 -7.15
C TYR A 276 -8.40 -7.09 -6.72
N SER A 277 -9.48 -6.33 -6.67
CA SER A 277 -10.78 -6.85 -6.19
C SER A 277 -11.37 -7.84 -7.19
N GLN A 278 -11.90 -8.96 -6.70
CA GLN A 278 -12.71 -9.87 -7.53
C GLN A 278 -14.08 -9.28 -7.89
N LYS A 279 -14.58 -8.34 -7.10
CA LYS A 279 -15.94 -7.80 -7.19
C LYS A 279 -16.04 -6.51 -7.99
N SER A 280 -14.91 -5.83 -8.18
CA SER A 280 -14.84 -4.57 -8.89
C SER A 280 -13.83 -4.73 -10.05
N PRO A 281 -14.29 -4.83 -11.30
CA PRO A 281 -13.39 -4.95 -12.44
C PRO A 281 -12.53 -3.69 -12.57
N LEU A 282 -11.30 -3.88 -13.04
CA LEU A 282 -10.40 -2.77 -13.35
C LEU A 282 -10.99 -1.90 -14.44
N THR A 283 -10.96 -0.58 -14.25
CA THR A 283 -11.29 0.38 -15.30
C THR A 283 -10.33 0.22 -16.50
N LEU A 284 -10.70 0.72 -17.65
CA LEU A 284 -9.86 0.65 -18.86
C LEU A 284 -8.49 1.29 -18.62
N THR A 285 -8.44 2.44 -17.94
CA THR A 285 -7.21 3.16 -17.59
C THR A 285 -6.34 2.34 -16.63
N ALA A 286 -6.95 1.77 -15.57
CA ALA A 286 -6.23 0.93 -14.61
C ALA A 286 -5.66 -0.33 -15.26
N ARG A 287 -6.42 -0.97 -16.16
CA ARG A 287 -5.97 -2.16 -16.91
C ARG A 287 -4.76 -1.83 -17.79
N ARG A 288 -4.83 -0.75 -18.58
CA ARG A 288 -3.72 -0.30 -19.43
C ARG A 288 -2.46 0.00 -18.62
N PHE A 289 -2.60 0.65 -17.48
CA PHE A 289 -1.46 0.94 -16.61
C PHE A 289 -0.88 -0.33 -15.97
N LEU A 290 -1.73 -1.27 -15.56
CA LEU A 290 -1.29 -2.57 -15.05
C LEU A 290 -0.55 -3.39 -16.12
N ASP A 291 -1.05 -3.41 -17.35
CA ASP A 291 -0.41 -4.13 -18.46
C ASP A 291 0.98 -3.54 -18.77
N LEU A 292 1.13 -2.22 -18.69
CA LEU A 292 2.42 -1.56 -18.84
C LEU A 292 3.37 -1.91 -17.68
N LEU A 293 2.89 -1.91 -16.43
CA LEU A 293 3.69 -2.35 -15.28
C LEU A 293 4.11 -3.83 -15.40
N ARG A 294 3.23 -4.70 -15.89
CA ARG A 294 3.58 -6.10 -16.17
C ARG A 294 4.70 -6.21 -17.18
N TRP A 295 4.60 -5.43 -18.25
CA TRP A 295 5.64 -5.40 -19.29
C TRP A 295 6.99 -4.92 -18.73
N GLU A 296 6.99 -3.85 -17.94
CA GLU A 296 8.20 -3.36 -17.26
C GLU A 296 8.77 -4.41 -16.31
N CYS A 297 7.92 -5.09 -15.52
CA CYS A 297 8.35 -6.16 -14.63
C CYS A 297 8.99 -7.35 -15.36
N GLN A 298 8.49 -7.72 -16.54
CA GLN A 298 9.05 -8.80 -17.35
C GLN A 298 10.39 -8.44 -17.98
N ASN A 299 10.65 -7.15 -18.23
CA ASN A 299 11.87 -6.67 -18.87
C ASN A 299 12.90 -6.12 -17.87
N TYR A 300 12.64 -6.19 -16.57
CA TYR A 300 13.54 -5.73 -15.52
C TYR A 300 14.37 -6.90 -14.96
N VAL A 301 15.65 -6.62 -14.65
CA VAL A 301 16.54 -7.60 -14.00
C VAL A 301 16.35 -7.53 -12.50
N TRP A 302 15.79 -8.59 -11.90
CA TRP A 302 15.46 -8.67 -10.49
C TRP A 302 16.55 -9.27 -9.59
N GLU A 303 17.67 -9.71 -10.20
CA GLU A 303 18.83 -10.32 -9.53
C GLU A 303 19.85 -9.30 -9.00
#